data_c3840ae9962975b68fbd506cdba5b58a
#
_entry.id   c3840ae9962975b68fbd506cdba5b58a
#
_cell.length_a   1.000
_cell.length_b   1.000
_cell.length_c   1.000
_cell.angle_alpha   90.00
_cell.angle_beta   90.00
_cell.angle_gamma   90.00
#
_symmetry.space_group_name_H-M   'P 1'
#
loop_
_entity.id
_entity.type
_entity.pdbx_description
1 polymer ?
#
loop_
_entity_poly.entity_id
_entity_poly.type
_entity_poly.pdbx_seq_one_letter_code
_entity_poly.pdbx_strand_id
1 'polypeptide(L)'
;MAQVSEPESLPEAPEAATPFSIPVFRAIWFASIASNFGGLIQSVGAAWMMTSLSASPLLIALVPAATTLPIMLLSLWAGAVADNLERRKVMIGCQAFMLLVSMSLAATAWAGLMTPWLLLGFTFLIGCATAINGPAWQASVGDMVPRALLPSAVAMNSMGFNLARSVGPALGGVIVAAAGAAAAFFVNAVSYLGLLVVLARWRPDLPPKLLPRERLGVAMLAGVGYVAASPKIKRVLLRSGAFGIGASAVSALMPLVARDLLGGGALTFGVTSGAFGVGAVLGALCSRQLRARFSIEAIVRSAALALALGTALTGASGWLALAIPGYMLAGGGWVLALSTFNVSVQMSAPRWVVARAVAMYQMIAFGGMAGGAWLFGWVAEHHGVVMGLYAAAAAQFAAAMLGLWRPLPQTGDDNLDPRDDWHEPDTAVPVEPRSGPIVITIEYRIPAGSVVPFLTAMSERRRIRRRDGAHGWQLLRDLGESDLWIERYHVSTWLDYIRHNQRRTVADIANSDAIHALHAGPNPPVVHRRLERQTGSLPISRAPDPREMGEGWIDPTRSS
;
A
#
# COMPACT_ATOMS: atom_id res chain seq x y z
N MET A 1 -15.77 33.49 43.41
CA MET A 1 -14.79 33.89 42.40
C MET A 1 -13.76 32.74 42.32
N ALA A 2 -13.94 31.80 41.40
CA ALA A 2 -13.00 30.73 41.13
C ALA A 2 -12.07 31.23 40.02
N GLN A 3 -10.79 31.26 40.29
CA GLN A 3 -9.76 31.57 39.30
C GLN A 3 -9.76 30.47 38.23
N VAL A 4 -10.08 30.86 37.01
CA VAL A 4 -9.86 30.05 35.80
C VAL A 4 -8.36 30.05 35.56
N SER A 5 -7.70 28.92 35.78
CA SER A 5 -6.31 28.73 35.40
C SER A 5 -6.22 28.76 33.86
N GLU A 6 -5.45 29.71 33.33
CA GLU A 6 -5.08 29.75 31.90
C GLU A 6 -4.46 28.41 31.48
N PRO A 7 -4.76 27.91 30.27
CA PRO A 7 -4.13 26.71 29.78
C PRO A 7 -2.63 26.97 29.60
N GLU A 8 -1.82 26.16 30.26
CA GLU A 8 -0.37 26.13 30.18
C GLU A 8 0.03 26.04 28.70
N SER A 9 0.66 27.08 28.17
CA SER A 9 1.15 27.12 26.80
C SER A 9 2.15 25.99 26.61
N LEU A 10 1.85 25.07 25.69
CA LEU A 10 2.81 24.05 25.25
C LEU A 10 4.12 24.73 24.86
N PRO A 11 5.28 24.21 25.28
CA PRO A 11 6.56 24.80 24.96
C PRO A 11 6.70 24.93 23.45
N GLU A 12 6.87 26.16 22.96
CA GLU A 12 7.16 26.46 21.57
C GLU A 12 8.39 25.64 21.14
N ALA A 13 8.20 24.80 20.11
CA ALA A 13 9.32 24.10 19.50
C ALA A 13 10.33 25.15 18.97
N PRO A 14 11.64 24.97 19.20
CA PRO A 14 12.65 25.94 18.75
C PRO A 14 12.50 26.18 17.24
N GLU A 15 12.38 27.43 16.86
CA GLU A 15 12.00 27.97 15.54
C GLU A 15 12.88 27.54 14.33
N ALA A 16 13.87 26.66 14.50
CA ALA A 16 14.81 26.23 13.47
C ALA A 16 15.19 24.74 13.48
N ALA A 17 14.42 23.87 14.12
CA ALA A 17 14.76 22.45 14.13
C ALA A 17 14.41 21.79 12.78
N THR A 18 15.42 21.47 11.97
CA THR A 18 15.26 20.65 10.77
C THR A 18 15.47 19.16 11.14
N PRO A 19 14.92 18.20 10.38
CA PRO A 19 15.19 16.77 10.63
C PRO A 19 16.68 16.42 10.67
N PHE A 20 17.53 17.17 9.95
CA PHE A 20 18.99 17.00 9.95
C PHE A 20 19.69 17.44 11.23
N SER A 21 19.05 18.22 12.09
CA SER A 21 19.60 18.52 13.42
C SER A 21 19.62 17.28 14.32
N ILE A 22 18.84 16.23 13.98
CA ILE A 22 18.77 14.97 14.71
C ILE A 22 19.84 14.01 14.17
N PRO A 23 20.91 13.69 14.95
CA PRO A 23 22.05 12.90 14.45
C PRO A 23 21.65 11.52 13.92
N VAL A 24 20.69 10.87 14.58
CA VAL A 24 20.19 9.53 14.18
C VAL A 24 19.48 9.61 12.82
N PHE A 25 18.57 10.56 12.64
CA PHE A 25 17.87 10.73 11.37
C PHE A 25 18.86 11.01 10.24
N ARG A 26 19.80 11.94 10.46
CA ARG A 26 20.83 12.29 9.48
C ARG A 26 21.68 11.09 9.06
N ALA A 27 22.17 10.31 10.04
CA ALA A 27 23.00 9.13 9.76
C ALA A 27 22.22 8.06 8.97
N ILE A 28 20.99 7.75 9.39
CA ILE A 28 20.13 6.79 8.70
C ILE A 28 19.75 7.29 7.30
N TRP A 29 19.48 8.58 7.13
CA TRP A 29 19.12 9.17 5.84
C TRP A 29 20.26 9.04 4.81
N PHE A 30 21.50 9.41 5.16
CA PHE A 30 22.65 9.25 4.26
C PHE A 30 22.93 7.78 3.94
N ALA A 31 22.87 6.89 4.93
CA ALA A 31 23.05 5.46 4.72
C ALA A 31 21.96 4.88 3.80
N SER A 32 20.70 5.34 3.95
CA SER A 32 19.59 4.91 3.11
C SER A 32 19.71 5.41 1.67
N ILE A 33 20.19 6.64 1.47
CA ILE A 33 20.46 7.14 0.12
C ILE A 33 21.55 6.28 -0.55
N ALA A 34 22.64 5.99 0.15
CA ALA A 34 23.71 5.13 -0.38
C ALA A 34 23.15 3.73 -0.74
N SER A 35 22.32 3.14 0.11
CA SER A 35 21.65 1.86 -0.15
C SER A 35 20.68 1.94 -1.34
N ASN A 36 19.91 3.02 -1.48
CA ASN A 36 19.04 3.24 -2.64
C ASN A 36 19.82 3.35 -3.95
N PHE A 37 20.95 4.09 -3.95
CA PHE A 37 21.84 4.12 -5.11
C PHE A 37 22.37 2.73 -5.44
N GLY A 38 22.87 1.98 -4.44
CA GLY A 38 23.35 0.61 -4.61
C GLY A 38 22.31 -0.28 -5.26
N GLY A 39 21.08 -0.28 -4.76
CA GLY A 39 19.97 -1.07 -5.30
C GLY A 39 19.64 -0.74 -6.76
N LEU A 40 19.66 0.54 -7.14
CA LEU A 40 19.41 0.98 -8.52
C LEU A 40 20.59 0.65 -9.45
N ILE A 41 21.82 0.78 -8.98
CA ILE A 41 23.03 0.33 -9.70
C ILE A 41 22.95 -1.18 -9.96
N GLN A 42 22.59 -1.98 -8.93
CA GLN A 42 22.41 -3.43 -9.08
C GLN A 42 21.31 -3.77 -10.06
N SER A 43 20.18 -3.04 -10.06
CA SER A 43 19.07 -3.30 -10.97
C SER A 43 19.50 -3.15 -12.45
N VAL A 44 20.34 -2.15 -12.75
CA VAL A 44 20.95 -1.97 -14.06
C VAL A 44 21.90 -3.12 -14.38
N GLY A 45 22.74 -3.51 -13.43
CA GLY A 45 23.65 -4.65 -13.57
C GLY A 45 22.91 -5.95 -13.86
N ALA A 46 21.83 -6.24 -13.14
CA ALA A 46 21.03 -7.45 -13.34
C ALA A 46 20.33 -7.46 -14.71
N ALA A 47 19.69 -6.34 -15.07
CA ALA A 47 18.99 -6.23 -16.34
C ALA A 47 19.95 -6.33 -17.53
N TRP A 48 21.12 -5.69 -17.44
CA TRP A 48 22.15 -5.77 -18.50
C TRP A 48 22.83 -7.15 -18.55
N MET A 49 23.17 -7.75 -17.40
CA MET A 49 23.75 -9.09 -17.37
C MET A 49 22.82 -10.13 -18.02
N MET A 50 21.51 -10.03 -17.82
CA MET A 50 20.56 -10.92 -18.45
C MET A 50 20.65 -10.86 -19.98
N THR A 51 20.93 -9.69 -20.58
CA THR A 51 21.09 -9.56 -22.03
C THR A 51 22.34 -10.29 -22.57
N SER A 52 23.35 -10.50 -21.74
CA SER A 52 24.55 -11.28 -22.10
C SER A 52 24.40 -12.78 -21.81
N LEU A 53 23.55 -13.16 -20.85
CA LEU A 53 23.30 -14.54 -20.46
C LEU A 53 22.24 -15.23 -21.33
N SER A 54 21.34 -14.48 -21.92
CA SER A 54 20.24 -15.04 -22.71
C SER A 54 19.85 -14.12 -23.87
N ALA A 55 19.56 -14.76 -25.00
CA ALA A 55 18.97 -14.09 -26.16
C ALA A 55 17.42 -13.93 -26.03
N SER A 56 16.79 -14.64 -25.07
CA SER A 56 15.33 -14.61 -24.87
C SER A 56 14.84 -13.26 -24.34
N PRO A 57 14.04 -12.51 -25.09
CA PRO A 57 13.40 -11.29 -24.62
C PRO A 57 12.54 -11.50 -23.38
N LEU A 58 11.91 -12.68 -23.26
CA LEU A 58 11.09 -13.02 -22.09
C LEU A 58 11.92 -13.06 -20.82
N LEU A 59 13.09 -13.75 -20.82
CA LEU A 59 13.95 -13.83 -19.64
C LEU A 59 14.48 -12.45 -19.22
N ILE A 60 14.81 -11.60 -20.21
CA ILE A 60 15.25 -10.22 -19.95
C ILE A 60 14.11 -9.41 -19.30
N ALA A 61 12.90 -9.53 -19.83
CA ALA A 61 11.71 -8.84 -19.29
C ALA A 61 11.30 -9.35 -17.89
N LEU A 62 11.66 -10.56 -17.52
CA LEU A 62 11.38 -11.12 -16.19
C LEU A 62 12.28 -10.56 -15.07
N VAL A 63 13.39 -9.87 -15.37
CA VAL A 63 14.26 -9.30 -14.33
C VAL A 63 13.54 -8.26 -13.48
N PRO A 64 12.86 -7.24 -14.02
CA PRO A 64 12.01 -6.35 -13.21
C PRO A 64 10.83 -7.08 -12.56
N ALA A 65 10.26 -8.09 -13.21
CA ALA A 65 9.19 -8.90 -12.63
C ALA A 65 9.66 -9.64 -11.38
N ALA A 66 10.89 -10.16 -11.37
CA ALA A 66 11.48 -10.82 -10.20
C ALA A 66 11.62 -9.91 -8.98
N THR A 67 11.70 -8.58 -9.16
CA THR A 67 11.69 -7.62 -8.05
C THR A 67 10.28 -7.23 -7.61
N THR A 68 9.31 -7.17 -8.53
CA THR A 68 7.94 -6.70 -8.25
C THR A 68 7.02 -7.82 -7.78
N LEU A 69 7.23 -9.05 -8.23
CA LEU A 69 6.46 -10.22 -7.83
C LEU A 69 6.49 -10.49 -6.31
N PRO A 70 7.65 -10.40 -5.62
CA PRO A 70 7.67 -10.51 -4.16
C PRO A 70 6.82 -9.44 -3.46
N ILE A 71 6.79 -8.20 -3.98
CA ILE A 71 5.94 -7.15 -3.41
C ILE A 71 4.47 -7.55 -3.52
N MET A 72 4.05 -8.09 -4.67
CA MET A 72 2.70 -8.62 -4.84
C MET A 72 2.37 -9.72 -3.81
N LEU A 73 3.27 -10.68 -3.63
CA LEU A 73 3.03 -11.84 -2.77
C LEU A 73 3.10 -11.52 -1.28
N LEU A 74 4.01 -10.62 -0.88
CA LEU A 74 4.38 -10.41 0.52
C LEU A 74 3.86 -9.10 1.12
N SER A 75 3.30 -8.15 0.34
CA SER A 75 2.94 -6.81 0.84
C SER A 75 1.97 -6.83 2.02
N LEU A 76 0.95 -7.70 1.99
CA LEU A 76 -0.01 -7.83 3.10
C LEU A 76 0.65 -8.42 4.36
N TRP A 77 1.49 -9.43 4.19
CA TRP A 77 2.21 -10.06 5.30
C TRP A 77 3.31 -9.15 5.85
N ALA A 78 4.01 -8.42 4.98
CA ALA A 78 5.06 -7.47 5.36
C ALA A 78 4.53 -6.32 6.23
N GLY A 79 3.35 -5.77 5.91
CA GLY A 79 2.68 -4.78 6.75
C GLY A 79 2.38 -5.32 8.15
N ALA A 80 1.87 -6.54 8.20
CA ALA A 80 1.56 -7.22 9.45
C ALA A 80 2.81 -7.53 10.30
N VAL A 81 3.92 -7.90 9.67
CA VAL A 81 5.22 -8.09 10.32
C VAL A 81 5.74 -6.77 10.91
N ALA A 82 5.66 -5.66 10.16
CA ALA A 82 6.10 -4.35 10.61
C ALA A 82 5.29 -3.81 11.81
N ASP A 83 4.01 -4.19 11.93
CA ASP A 83 3.15 -3.80 13.05
C ASP A 83 3.42 -4.61 14.32
N ASN A 84 3.80 -5.90 14.17
CA ASN A 84 3.93 -6.84 15.29
C ASN A 84 5.36 -7.03 15.80
N LEU A 85 6.37 -6.94 14.93
CA LEU A 85 7.76 -7.09 15.31
C LEU A 85 8.42 -5.72 15.59
N GLU A 86 9.57 -5.76 16.23
CA GLU A 86 10.42 -4.59 16.41
C GLU A 86 10.98 -4.17 15.05
N ARG A 87 10.53 -3.02 14.54
CA ARG A 87 10.87 -2.50 13.19
C ARG A 87 12.37 -2.50 12.92
N ARG A 88 13.17 -2.06 13.90
CA ARG A 88 14.63 -2.06 13.82
C ARG A 88 15.18 -3.46 13.55
N LYS A 89 14.73 -4.50 14.26
CA LYS A 89 15.19 -5.88 14.07
C LYS A 89 14.79 -6.42 12.69
N VAL A 90 13.57 -6.11 12.25
CA VAL A 90 13.11 -6.47 10.90
C VAL A 90 14.01 -5.83 9.84
N MET A 91 14.32 -4.53 9.96
CA MET A 91 15.19 -3.82 9.03
C MET A 91 16.61 -4.40 9.04
N ILE A 92 17.22 -4.65 10.21
CA ILE A 92 18.55 -5.27 10.30
C ILE A 92 18.55 -6.65 9.63
N GLY A 93 17.56 -7.49 9.91
CA GLY A 93 17.44 -8.82 9.29
C GLY A 93 17.33 -8.76 7.77
N CYS A 94 16.48 -7.86 7.25
CA CYS A 94 16.33 -7.65 5.81
C CYS A 94 17.62 -7.13 5.16
N GLN A 95 18.30 -6.16 5.77
CA GLN A 95 19.55 -5.60 5.25
C GLN A 95 20.69 -6.62 5.27
N ALA A 96 20.82 -7.40 6.36
CA ALA A 96 21.80 -8.49 6.45
C ALA A 96 21.55 -9.58 5.39
N PHE A 97 20.28 -9.95 5.19
CA PHE A 97 19.91 -10.90 4.15
C PHE A 97 20.23 -10.37 2.74
N MET A 98 19.87 -9.10 2.45
CA MET A 98 20.18 -8.45 1.17
C MET A 98 21.70 -8.35 0.93
N LEU A 99 22.48 -8.04 1.96
CA LEU A 99 23.95 -8.05 1.89
C LEU A 99 24.48 -9.45 1.48
N LEU A 100 24.05 -10.51 2.18
CA LEU A 100 24.48 -11.87 1.90
C LEU A 100 24.10 -12.32 0.47
N VAL A 101 22.86 -12.05 0.07
CA VAL A 101 22.38 -12.38 -1.28
C VAL A 101 23.13 -11.59 -2.36
N SER A 102 23.38 -10.28 -2.14
CA SER A 102 24.13 -9.46 -3.11
C SER A 102 25.61 -9.83 -3.18
N MET A 103 26.24 -10.22 -2.07
CA MET A 103 27.60 -10.76 -2.06
C MET A 103 27.69 -12.10 -2.82
N SER A 104 26.73 -13.00 -2.60
CA SER A 104 26.65 -14.27 -3.34
C SER A 104 26.42 -14.03 -4.83
N LEU A 105 25.54 -13.07 -5.17
CA LEU A 105 25.29 -12.66 -6.56
C LEU A 105 26.57 -12.10 -7.22
N ALA A 106 27.31 -11.23 -6.52
CA ALA A 106 28.57 -10.67 -7.02
C ALA A 106 29.63 -11.76 -7.20
N ALA A 107 29.78 -12.66 -6.23
CA ALA A 107 30.76 -13.76 -6.28
C ALA A 107 30.47 -14.74 -7.42
N THR A 108 29.20 -15.16 -7.59
CA THR A 108 28.80 -16.04 -8.69
C THR A 108 28.97 -15.40 -10.08
N ALA A 109 28.67 -14.08 -10.16
CA ALA A 109 28.89 -13.31 -11.38
C ALA A 109 30.40 -13.21 -11.72
N TRP A 110 31.24 -12.94 -10.72
CA TRP A 110 32.69 -12.84 -10.89
C TRP A 110 33.31 -14.16 -11.26
N ALA A 111 32.84 -15.27 -10.67
CA ALA A 111 33.30 -16.63 -10.99
C ALA A 111 32.85 -17.14 -12.38
N GLY A 112 32.02 -16.38 -13.11
CA GLY A 112 31.48 -16.81 -14.41
C GLY A 112 30.44 -17.94 -14.31
N LEU A 113 29.91 -18.22 -13.10
CA LEU A 113 28.96 -19.31 -12.85
C LEU A 113 27.49 -18.86 -12.98
N MET A 114 27.24 -17.60 -13.40
CA MET A 114 25.92 -17.04 -13.46
C MET A 114 25.10 -17.66 -14.61
N THR A 115 23.90 -18.12 -14.27
CA THR A 115 22.88 -18.55 -15.21
C THR A 115 21.65 -17.62 -15.17
N PRO A 116 20.81 -17.58 -16.22
CA PRO A 116 19.61 -16.77 -16.23
C PRO A 116 18.69 -17.01 -15.02
N TRP A 117 18.49 -18.27 -14.65
CA TRP A 117 17.63 -18.65 -13.52
C TRP A 117 18.23 -18.31 -12.16
N LEU A 118 19.56 -18.42 -12.00
CA LEU A 118 20.24 -17.97 -10.78
C LEU A 118 20.11 -16.46 -10.61
N LEU A 119 20.28 -15.69 -11.69
CA LEU A 119 20.11 -14.23 -11.66
C LEU A 119 18.68 -13.84 -11.27
N LEU A 120 17.66 -14.48 -11.85
CA LEU A 120 16.26 -14.27 -11.46
C LEU A 120 16.02 -14.68 -10.00
N GLY A 121 16.59 -15.80 -9.55
CA GLY A 121 16.47 -16.27 -8.16
C GLY A 121 17.07 -15.29 -7.15
N PHE A 122 18.29 -14.80 -7.38
CA PHE A 122 18.92 -13.80 -6.52
C PHE A 122 18.13 -12.47 -6.51
N THR A 123 17.66 -12.03 -7.69
CA THR A 123 16.86 -10.82 -7.84
C THR A 123 15.53 -10.94 -7.09
N PHE A 124 14.89 -12.11 -7.17
CA PHE A 124 13.67 -12.43 -6.44
C PHE A 124 13.88 -12.40 -4.91
N LEU A 125 14.97 -13.01 -4.41
CA LEU A 125 15.31 -13.01 -2.99
C LEU A 125 15.54 -11.59 -2.45
N ILE A 126 16.23 -10.74 -3.20
CA ILE A 126 16.40 -9.32 -2.86
C ILE A 126 15.04 -8.60 -2.86
N GLY A 127 14.18 -8.91 -3.84
CA GLY A 127 12.82 -8.42 -3.90
C GLY A 127 11.98 -8.80 -2.68
N CYS A 128 12.12 -10.04 -2.17
CA CYS A 128 11.45 -10.49 -0.95
C CYS A 128 11.86 -9.66 0.28
N ALA A 129 13.17 -9.46 0.46
CA ALA A 129 13.67 -8.64 1.57
C ALA A 129 13.23 -7.18 1.45
N THR A 130 13.25 -6.63 0.22
CA THR A 130 12.78 -5.27 -0.05
C THR A 130 11.29 -5.10 0.26
N ALA A 131 10.46 -6.09 -0.09
CA ALA A 131 9.03 -6.08 0.18
C ALA A 131 8.74 -6.06 1.70
N ILE A 132 9.51 -6.79 2.49
CA ILE A 132 9.37 -6.84 3.96
C ILE A 132 9.95 -5.57 4.61
N ASN A 133 11.07 -5.07 4.10
CA ASN A 133 11.75 -3.88 4.63
C ASN A 133 10.92 -2.61 4.44
N GLY A 134 10.18 -2.47 3.34
CA GLY A 134 9.47 -1.26 2.97
C GLY A 134 8.50 -0.72 4.03
N PRO A 135 7.51 -1.51 4.52
CA PRO A 135 6.61 -1.07 5.57
C PRO A 135 7.32 -0.76 6.90
N ALA A 136 8.33 -1.57 7.27
CA ALA A 136 9.12 -1.35 8.49
C ALA A 136 9.89 -0.02 8.42
N TRP A 137 10.50 0.28 7.25
CA TRP A 137 11.16 1.54 6.99
C TRP A 137 10.20 2.74 7.09
N GLN A 138 9.07 2.70 6.37
CA GLN A 138 8.10 3.80 6.38
C GLN A 138 7.59 4.11 7.79
N ALA A 139 7.31 3.06 8.57
CA ALA A 139 6.83 3.21 9.94
C ALA A 139 7.91 3.71 10.90
N SER A 140 9.19 3.39 10.66
CA SER A 140 10.31 3.78 11.53
C SER A 140 10.66 5.26 11.45
N VAL A 141 10.28 5.97 10.38
CA VAL A 141 10.53 7.42 10.26
C VAL A 141 9.90 8.21 11.41
N GLY A 142 8.70 7.80 11.84
CA GLY A 142 8.02 8.40 13.00
C GLY A 142 8.70 8.11 14.35
N ASP A 143 9.54 7.08 14.41
CA ASP A 143 10.29 6.71 15.61
C ASP A 143 11.64 7.48 15.71
N MET A 144 12.04 8.17 14.64
CA MET A 144 13.32 8.89 14.54
C MET A 144 13.20 10.39 14.80
N VAL A 145 12.03 10.98 14.57
CA VAL A 145 11.83 12.44 14.64
C VAL A 145 10.57 12.79 15.43
N PRO A 146 10.54 13.94 16.13
CA PRO A 146 9.31 14.47 16.74
C PRO A 146 8.19 14.65 15.71
N ARG A 147 6.94 14.55 16.16
CA ARG A 147 5.74 14.67 15.28
C ARG A 147 5.73 15.95 14.44
N ALA A 148 6.18 17.07 14.99
CA ALA A 148 6.26 18.35 14.28
C ALA A 148 7.18 18.31 13.05
N LEU A 149 8.25 17.52 13.08
CA LEU A 149 9.23 17.39 12.00
C LEU A 149 8.93 16.23 11.02
N LEU A 150 7.94 15.40 11.32
CA LEU A 150 7.61 14.21 10.52
C LEU A 150 7.29 14.55 9.04
N PRO A 151 6.50 15.59 8.72
CA PRO A 151 6.23 15.94 7.32
C PRO A 151 7.52 16.29 6.55
N SER A 152 8.42 17.05 7.18
CA SER A 152 9.73 17.40 6.62
C SER A 152 10.63 16.18 6.42
N ALA A 153 10.67 15.26 7.39
CA ALA A 153 11.46 14.03 7.31
C ALA A 153 10.98 13.13 6.17
N VAL A 154 9.66 12.97 6.00
CA VAL A 154 9.06 12.22 4.89
C VAL A 154 9.38 12.88 3.54
N ALA A 155 9.30 14.21 3.47
CA ALA A 155 9.65 14.95 2.25
C ALA A 155 11.13 14.74 1.87
N MET A 156 12.04 14.78 2.85
CA MET A 156 13.47 14.55 2.65
C MET A 156 13.76 13.11 2.20
N ASN A 157 13.10 12.10 2.78
CA ASN A 157 13.23 10.72 2.33
C ASN A 157 12.76 10.55 0.89
N SER A 158 11.64 11.18 0.52
CA SER A 158 11.12 11.16 -0.85
C SER A 158 12.10 11.84 -1.83
N MET A 159 12.71 12.97 -1.42
CA MET A 159 13.72 13.66 -2.22
C MET A 159 14.95 12.78 -2.44
N GLY A 160 15.47 12.16 -1.38
CA GLY A 160 16.62 11.25 -1.45
C GLY A 160 16.36 10.05 -2.37
N PHE A 161 15.19 9.44 -2.27
CA PHE A 161 14.78 8.32 -3.14
C PHE A 161 14.67 8.77 -4.61
N ASN A 162 14.06 9.92 -4.89
CA ASN A 162 13.94 10.46 -6.24
C ASN A 162 15.30 10.84 -6.85
N LEU A 163 16.21 11.39 -6.04
CA LEU A 163 17.58 11.66 -6.46
C LEU A 163 18.29 10.36 -6.86
N ALA A 164 18.24 9.34 -6.01
CA ALA A 164 18.83 8.05 -6.32
C ALA A 164 18.22 7.46 -7.61
N ARG A 165 16.91 7.55 -7.77
CA ARG A 165 16.19 7.04 -8.94
C ARG A 165 16.58 7.73 -10.25
N SER A 166 16.90 9.02 -10.23
CA SER A 166 17.31 9.77 -11.42
C SER A 166 18.75 9.51 -11.82
N VAL A 167 19.65 9.45 -10.84
CA VAL A 167 21.09 9.38 -11.07
C VAL A 167 21.62 7.96 -10.97
N GLY A 168 21.02 7.13 -10.10
CA GLY A 168 21.45 5.74 -9.83
C GLY A 168 21.59 4.87 -11.08
N PRO A 169 20.58 4.82 -11.96
CA PRO A 169 20.68 4.01 -13.18
C PRO A 169 21.80 4.48 -14.14
N ALA A 170 22.00 5.78 -14.26
CA ALA A 170 23.09 6.32 -15.09
C ALA A 170 24.47 5.92 -14.53
N LEU A 171 24.66 6.05 -13.19
CA LEU A 171 25.86 5.55 -12.53
C LEU A 171 26.02 4.04 -12.69
N GLY A 172 24.91 3.29 -12.59
CA GLY A 172 24.89 1.85 -12.83
C GLY A 172 25.36 1.49 -14.23
N GLY A 173 24.90 2.23 -15.26
CA GLY A 173 25.33 2.05 -16.64
C GLY A 173 26.83 2.28 -16.83
N VAL A 174 27.37 3.36 -16.20
CA VAL A 174 28.81 3.66 -16.22
C VAL A 174 29.62 2.55 -15.54
N ILE A 175 29.19 2.12 -14.34
CA ILE A 175 29.90 1.05 -13.58
C ILE A 175 29.88 -0.27 -14.37
N VAL A 176 28.74 -0.63 -14.94
CA VAL A 176 28.60 -1.86 -15.72
C VAL A 176 29.42 -1.81 -16.99
N ALA A 177 29.46 -0.66 -17.67
CA ALA A 177 30.28 -0.47 -18.87
C ALA A 177 31.78 -0.52 -18.58
N ALA A 178 32.23 0.03 -17.45
CA ALA A 178 33.63 0.12 -17.08
C ALA A 178 34.18 -1.14 -16.39
N ALA A 179 33.38 -1.78 -15.52
CA ALA A 179 33.83 -2.86 -14.63
C ALA A 179 32.93 -4.09 -14.62
N GLY A 180 31.90 -4.12 -15.47
CA GLY A 180 30.97 -5.25 -15.59
C GLY A 180 29.88 -5.27 -14.50
N ALA A 181 28.90 -6.17 -14.68
CA ALA A 181 27.76 -6.29 -13.78
C ALA A 181 28.14 -6.78 -12.38
N ALA A 182 29.17 -7.61 -12.24
CA ALA A 182 29.67 -8.07 -10.94
C ALA A 182 30.10 -6.92 -10.04
N ALA A 183 30.71 -5.88 -10.60
CA ALA A 183 31.08 -4.66 -9.87
C ALA A 183 29.84 -3.91 -9.36
N ALA A 184 28.79 -3.81 -10.17
CA ALA A 184 27.51 -3.21 -9.76
C ALA A 184 26.88 -3.95 -8.58
N PHE A 185 26.94 -5.29 -8.58
CA PHE A 185 26.46 -6.13 -7.48
C PHE A 185 27.27 -5.95 -6.20
N PHE A 186 28.60 -5.85 -6.33
CA PHE A 186 29.50 -5.62 -5.22
C PHE A 186 29.28 -4.23 -4.60
N VAL A 187 29.14 -3.18 -5.43
CA VAL A 187 28.82 -1.81 -4.94
C VAL A 187 27.54 -1.81 -4.13
N ASN A 188 26.50 -2.52 -4.61
CA ASN A 188 25.25 -2.62 -3.84
C ASN A 188 25.45 -3.39 -2.52
N ALA A 189 26.18 -4.51 -2.52
CA ALA A 189 26.47 -5.25 -1.31
C ALA A 189 27.15 -4.36 -0.26
N VAL A 190 28.17 -3.59 -0.66
CA VAL A 190 28.84 -2.64 0.23
C VAL A 190 27.91 -1.56 0.76
N SER A 191 26.96 -1.10 -0.06
CA SER A 191 26.01 -0.06 0.34
C SER A 191 25.14 -0.46 1.54
N TYR A 192 24.84 -1.75 1.71
CA TYR A 192 24.08 -2.25 2.85
C TYR A 192 24.85 -2.18 4.18
N LEU A 193 26.20 -2.24 4.15
CA LEU A 193 27.01 -2.19 5.37
C LEU A 193 26.82 -0.89 6.13
N GLY A 194 26.79 0.26 5.42
CA GLY A 194 26.56 1.56 6.05
C GLY A 194 25.24 1.60 6.82
N LEU A 195 24.19 1.13 6.20
CA LEU A 195 22.85 1.11 6.82
C LEU A 195 22.78 0.12 7.98
N LEU A 196 23.40 -1.06 7.87
CA LEU A 196 23.49 -2.05 8.95
C LEU A 196 24.20 -1.48 10.18
N VAL A 197 25.34 -0.80 9.99
CA VAL A 197 26.09 -0.19 11.10
C VAL A 197 25.25 0.87 11.80
N VAL A 198 24.59 1.74 11.04
CA VAL A 198 23.78 2.82 11.63
C VAL A 198 22.56 2.23 12.36
N LEU A 199 21.85 1.26 11.78
CA LEU A 199 20.72 0.58 12.42
C LEU A 199 21.15 -0.21 13.67
N ALA A 200 22.33 -0.82 13.67
CA ALA A 200 22.86 -1.53 14.84
C ALA A 200 23.16 -0.58 16.02
N ARG A 201 23.56 0.67 15.72
CA ARG A 201 23.81 1.70 16.73
C ARG A 201 22.55 2.42 17.19
N TRP A 202 21.51 2.43 16.36
CA TRP A 202 20.25 3.10 16.69
C TRP A 202 19.49 2.33 17.76
N ARG A 203 19.13 3.01 18.85
CA ARG A 203 18.29 2.48 19.93
C ARG A 203 17.06 3.35 20.04
N PRO A 204 15.92 2.95 19.44
CA PRO A 204 14.68 3.71 19.56
C PRO A 204 14.14 3.62 20.99
N ASP A 205 13.76 4.77 21.56
CA ASP A 205 13.01 4.85 22.80
C ASP A 205 11.51 4.80 22.44
N LEU A 206 10.95 3.60 22.53
CA LEU A 206 9.56 3.37 22.15
C LEU A 206 8.68 3.28 23.40
N PRO A 207 7.58 4.04 23.49
CA PRO A 207 6.63 3.91 24.58
C PRO A 207 6.05 2.49 24.64
N PRO A 208 5.76 1.95 25.83
CA PRO A 208 5.17 0.64 25.97
C PRO A 208 3.80 0.58 25.24
N LYS A 209 3.58 -0.46 24.45
CA LYS A 209 2.30 -0.67 23.75
C LYS A 209 1.22 -1.04 24.76
N LEU A 210 0.24 -0.15 24.94
CA LEU A 210 -0.83 -0.29 25.94
C LEU A 210 -1.92 -1.30 25.55
N LEU A 211 -2.07 -1.64 24.26
CA LEU A 211 -3.13 -2.54 23.78
C LEU A 211 -2.56 -3.90 23.35
N PRO A 212 -3.32 -4.99 23.59
CA PRO A 212 -2.98 -6.31 23.06
C PRO A 212 -2.87 -6.30 21.54
N ARG A 213 -1.87 -7.01 21.00
CA ARG A 213 -1.66 -7.10 19.55
C ARG A 213 -2.81 -7.83 18.87
N GLU A 214 -3.29 -7.33 17.76
CA GLU A 214 -4.27 -8.04 16.93
C GLU A 214 -3.64 -9.33 16.34
N ARG A 215 -4.42 -10.41 16.27
CA ARG A 215 -4.01 -11.60 15.49
C ARG A 215 -3.89 -11.20 14.01
N LEU A 216 -2.73 -11.45 13.40
CA LEU A 216 -2.39 -11.03 12.03
C LEU A 216 -3.48 -11.41 11.02
N GLY A 217 -3.98 -12.64 11.06
CA GLY A 217 -5.01 -13.13 10.15
C GLY A 217 -6.33 -12.35 10.24
N VAL A 218 -6.79 -12.05 11.48
CA VAL A 218 -8.03 -11.30 11.71
C VAL A 218 -7.89 -9.86 11.18
N ALA A 219 -6.74 -9.23 11.47
CA ALA A 219 -6.44 -7.89 11.00
C ALA A 219 -6.39 -7.83 9.46
N MET A 220 -5.76 -8.82 8.80
CA MET A 220 -5.71 -8.92 7.33
C MET A 220 -7.09 -9.12 6.73
N LEU A 221 -7.88 -10.05 7.26
CA LEU A 221 -9.24 -10.32 6.79
C LEU A 221 -10.16 -9.10 6.93
N ALA A 222 -10.05 -8.36 8.05
CA ALA A 222 -10.79 -7.11 8.23
C ALA A 222 -10.41 -6.06 7.17
N GLY A 223 -9.11 -5.94 6.84
CA GLY A 223 -8.64 -5.05 5.77
C GLY A 223 -9.16 -5.45 4.39
N VAL A 224 -9.07 -6.73 4.05
CA VAL A 224 -9.59 -7.28 2.79
C VAL A 224 -11.11 -7.09 2.72
N GLY A 225 -11.83 -7.37 3.80
CA GLY A 225 -13.28 -7.17 3.90
C GLY A 225 -13.69 -5.72 3.67
N TYR A 226 -12.96 -4.78 4.29
CA TYR A 226 -13.18 -3.35 4.08
C TYR A 226 -13.02 -2.94 2.61
N VAL A 227 -11.90 -3.32 2.00
CA VAL A 227 -11.60 -3.00 0.59
C VAL A 227 -12.64 -3.65 -0.34
N ALA A 228 -13.00 -4.91 -0.10
CA ALA A 228 -14.03 -5.62 -0.86
C ALA A 228 -15.42 -4.97 -0.75
N ALA A 229 -15.72 -4.33 0.38
CA ALA A 229 -16.97 -3.59 0.60
C ALA A 229 -16.92 -2.14 0.09
N SER A 230 -15.73 -1.58 -0.24
CA SER A 230 -15.57 -0.21 -0.70
C SER A 230 -15.53 -0.08 -2.23
N PRO A 231 -16.59 0.43 -2.88
CA PRO A 231 -16.60 0.64 -4.34
C PRO A 231 -15.54 1.65 -4.80
N LYS A 232 -15.24 2.67 -3.97
CA LYS A 232 -14.25 3.71 -4.27
C LYS A 232 -12.85 3.09 -4.38
N ILE A 233 -12.44 2.30 -3.38
CA ILE A 233 -11.12 1.65 -3.37
C ILE A 233 -11.02 0.63 -4.51
N LYS A 234 -12.05 -0.20 -4.75
CA LYS A 234 -12.05 -1.18 -5.85
C LYS A 234 -11.81 -0.53 -7.23
N ARG A 235 -12.38 0.65 -7.47
CA ARG A 235 -12.11 1.39 -8.72
C ARG A 235 -10.64 1.78 -8.84
N VAL A 236 -10.04 2.29 -7.76
CA VAL A 236 -8.61 2.64 -7.75
C VAL A 236 -7.75 1.41 -7.99
N LEU A 237 -8.06 0.28 -7.34
CA LEU A 237 -7.34 -0.99 -7.52
C LEU A 237 -7.41 -1.50 -8.96
N LEU A 238 -8.60 -1.53 -9.56
CA LEU A 238 -8.78 -1.93 -10.95
C LEU A 238 -7.97 -1.05 -11.91
N ARG A 239 -8.03 0.26 -11.73
CA ARG A 239 -7.34 1.25 -12.55
C ARG A 239 -5.82 1.16 -12.40
N SER A 240 -5.33 0.97 -11.19
CA SER A 240 -3.89 0.83 -10.92
C SER A 240 -3.32 -0.49 -11.46
N GLY A 241 -4.08 -1.58 -11.40
CA GLY A 241 -3.70 -2.86 -12.00
C GLY A 241 -3.61 -2.78 -13.52
N ALA A 242 -4.63 -2.20 -14.17
CA ALA A 242 -4.64 -1.98 -15.63
C ALA A 242 -3.47 -1.07 -16.06
N PHE A 243 -3.21 0.01 -15.32
CA PHE A 243 -2.07 0.89 -15.55
C PHE A 243 -0.75 0.14 -15.38
N GLY A 244 -0.61 -0.68 -14.31
CA GLY A 244 0.60 -1.47 -14.02
C GLY A 244 0.95 -2.43 -15.16
N ILE A 245 -0.04 -3.09 -15.76
CA ILE A 245 0.18 -3.98 -16.91
C ILE A 245 0.86 -3.21 -18.05
N GLY A 246 0.27 -2.13 -18.55
CA GLY A 246 0.82 -1.37 -19.67
C GLY A 246 2.15 -0.69 -19.34
N ALA A 247 2.31 -0.21 -18.09
CA ALA A 247 3.51 0.49 -17.66
C ALA A 247 4.76 -0.40 -17.53
N SER A 248 4.58 -1.71 -17.38
CA SER A 248 5.68 -2.66 -17.15
C SER A 248 6.68 -2.74 -18.30
N ALA A 249 6.20 -2.65 -19.54
CA ALA A 249 7.03 -2.83 -20.73
C ALA A 249 8.19 -1.83 -20.84
N VAL A 250 7.97 -0.60 -20.36
CA VAL A 250 9.03 0.44 -20.39
C VAL A 250 10.29 -0.02 -19.67
N SER A 251 10.14 -0.58 -18.46
CA SER A 251 11.30 -1.09 -17.69
C SER A 251 11.72 -2.49 -18.15
N ALA A 252 10.77 -3.33 -18.54
CA ALA A 252 11.02 -4.72 -18.90
C ALA A 252 11.76 -4.86 -20.24
N LEU A 253 11.41 -4.03 -21.24
CA LEU A 253 12.00 -4.08 -22.57
C LEU A 253 13.13 -3.07 -22.79
N MET A 254 13.37 -2.16 -21.84
CA MET A 254 14.39 -1.10 -21.95
C MET A 254 15.81 -1.63 -22.27
N PRO A 255 16.30 -2.75 -21.66
CA PRO A 255 17.60 -3.31 -22.02
C PRO A 255 17.64 -3.79 -23.48
N LEU A 256 16.53 -4.37 -23.98
CA LEU A 256 16.39 -4.79 -25.38
C LEU A 256 16.36 -3.61 -26.35
N VAL A 257 15.64 -2.54 -25.97
CA VAL A 257 15.65 -1.28 -26.75
C VAL A 257 17.07 -0.75 -26.85
N ALA A 258 17.81 -0.70 -25.74
CA ALA A 258 19.19 -0.20 -25.74
C ALA A 258 20.13 -1.07 -26.62
N ARG A 259 19.98 -2.40 -26.58
CA ARG A 259 20.81 -3.36 -27.33
C ARG A 259 20.37 -3.44 -28.80
N ASP A 260 19.09 -3.74 -29.06
CA ASP A 260 18.62 -4.20 -30.38
C ASP A 260 18.10 -3.04 -31.26
N LEU A 261 17.51 -1.99 -30.69
CA LEU A 261 16.99 -0.85 -31.46
C LEU A 261 17.99 0.29 -31.57
N LEU A 262 18.71 0.59 -30.46
CA LEU A 262 19.67 1.69 -30.42
C LEU A 262 21.11 1.24 -30.74
N GLY A 263 21.36 -0.06 -30.87
CA GLY A 263 22.69 -0.61 -31.14
C GLY A 263 23.73 -0.28 -30.07
N GLY A 264 23.30 0.01 -28.84
CA GLY A 264 24.14 0.51 -27.76
C GLY A 264 24.47 -0.55 -26.71
N GLY A 265 25.36 -0.15 -25.77
CA GLY A 265 25.81 -0.96 -24.64
C GLY A 265 25.14 -0.62 -23.33
N ALA A 266 25.75 -1.08 -22.23
CA ALA A 266 25.32 -0.80 -20.86
C ALA A 266 25.18 0.72 -20.58
N LEU A 267 26.04 1.54 -21.17
CA LEU A 267 25.96 2.99 -21.04
C LEU A 267 24.67 3.53 -21.65
N THR A 268 24.29 3.08 -22.84
CA THR A 268 23.02 3.47 -23.50
C THR A 268 21.82 3.09 -22.65
N PHE A 269 21.85 1.87 -22.08
CA PHE A 269 20.82 1.44 -21.13
C PHE A 269 20.79 2.33 -19.86
N GLY A 270 21.97 2.72 -19.34
CA GLY A 270 22.08 3.63 -18.20
C GLY A 270 21.51 5.02 -18.52
N VAL A 271 21.81 5.57 -19.71
CA VAL A 271 21.30 6.86 -20.18
C VAL A 271 19.78 6.85 -20.36
N THR A 272 19.21 5.80 -20.99
CA THR A 272 17.76 5.67 -21.16
C THR A 272 17.04 5.51 -19.82
N SER A 273 17.61 4.73 -18.89
CA SER A 273 17.09 4.60 -17.53
C SER A 273 17.19 5.91 -16.76
N GLY A 274 18.28 6.66 -16.92
CA GLY A 274 18.46 8.01 -16.36
C GLY A 274 17.43 9.00 -16.90
N ALA A 275 17.17 8.97 -18.22
CA ALA A 275 16.14 9.80 -18.85
C ALA A 275 14.75 9.52 -18.28
N PHE A 276 14.40 8.24 -18.08
CA PHE A 276 13.16 7.86 -17.38
C PHE A 276 13.13 8.43 -15.95
N GLY A 277 14.26 8.35 -15.22
CA GLY A 277 14.40 8.91 -13.87
C GLY A 277 14.21 10.43 -13.83
N VAL A 278 14.82 11.15 -14.76
CA VAL A 278 14.64 12.63 -14.89
C VAL A 278 13.18 12.97 -15.16
N GLY A 279 12.54 12.26 -16.09
CA GLY A 279 11.10 12.41 -16.34
C GLY A 279 10.25 12.17 -15.09
N ALA A 280 10.59 11.16 -14.30
CA ALA A 280 9.93 10.83 -13.04
C ALA A 280 10.04 11.98 -12.02
N VAL A 281 11.21 12.62 -11.91
CA VAL A 281 11.41 13.79 -11.03
C VAL A 281 10.60 14.98 -11.52
N LEU A 282 10.63 15.29 -12.81
CA LEU A 282 9.83 16.37 -13.37
C LEU A 282 8.34 16.16 -13.13
N GLY A 283 7.85 14.92 -13.32
CA GLY A 283 6.47 14.55 -12.99
C GLY A 283 6.14 14.74 -11.51
N ALA A 284 7.04 14.36 -10.61
CA ALA A 284 6.86 14.57 -9.17
C ALA A 284 6.80 16.06 -8.80
N LEU A 285 7.67 16.89 -9.35
CA LEU A 285 7.70 18.34 -9.11
C LEU A 285 6.42 19.02 -9.62
N CYS A 286 5.92 18.63 -10.78
CA CYS A 286 4.69 19.17 -11.35
C CYS A 286 3.43 18.66 -10.66
N SER A 287 3.51 17.58 -9.88
CA SER A 287 2.33 16.88 -9.31
C SER A 287 1.44 17.79 -8.46
N ARG A 288 2.03 18.67 -7.64
CA ARG A 288 1.30 19.63 -6.79
C ARG A 288 0.50 20.63 -7.62
N GLN A 289 1.12 21.20 -8.65
CA GLN A 289 0.49 22.20 -9.53
C GLN A 289 -0.62 21.58 -10.37
N LEU A 290 -0.40 20.34 -10.85
CA LEU A 290 -1.40 19.62 -11.62
C LEU A 290 -2.62 19.27 -10.77
N ARG A 291 -2.44 18.82 -9.53
CA ARG A 291 -3.54 18.53 -8.59
C ARG A 291 -4.33 19.77 -8.19
N ALA A 292 -3.73 20.95 -8.20
CA ALA A 292 -4.43 22.20 -7.92
C ALA A 292 -5.33 22.66 -9.08
N ARG A 293 -5.09 22.19 -10.32
CA ARG A 293 -5.77 22.67 -11.53
C ARG A 293 -6.64 21.63 -12.22
N PHE A 294 -6.35 20.35 -12.04
CA PHE A 294 -6.98 19.25 -12.77
C PHE A 294 -7.58 18.21 -11.81
N SER A 295 -8.66 17.56 -12.25
CA SER A 295 -9.24 16.44 -11.52
C SER A 295 -8.30 15.25 -11.48
N ILE A 296 -8.46 14.41 -10.45
CA ILE A 296 -7.67 13.18 -10.26
C ILE A 296 -7.73 12.28 -11.50
N GLU A 297 -8.91 12.14 -12.10
CA GLU A 297 -9.10 11.34 -13.31
C GLU A 297 -8.34 11.94 -14.51
N ALA A 298 -8.38 13.27 -14.68
CA ALA A 298 -7.66 13.94 -15.76
C ALA A 298 -6.14 13.74 -15.64
N ILE A 299 -5.59 13.81 -14.41
CA ILE A 299 -4.18 13.58 -14.15
C ILE A 299 -3.78 12.13 -14.48
N VAL A 300 -4.53 11.15 -14.00
CA VAL A 300 -4.20 9.73 -14.26
C VAL A 300 -4.34 9.40 -15.74
N ARG A 301 -5.36 9.91 -16.40
CA ARG A 301 -5.57 9.70 -17.84
C ARG A 301 -4.47 10.34 -18.67
N SER A 302 -4.11 11.59 -18.40
CA SER A 302 -3.01 12.26 -19.10
C SER A 302 -1.66 11.59 -18.82
N ALA A 303 -1.42 11.11 -17.59
CA ALA A 303 -0.24 10.35 -17.22
C ALA A 303 -0.16 9.02 -17.98
N ALA A 304 -1.28 8.31 -18.12
CA ALA A 304 -1.36 7.07 -18.91
C ALA A 304 -1.12 7.33 -20.40
N LEU A 305 -1.69 8.40 -20.95
CA LEU A 305 -1.47 8.79 -22.35
C LEU A 305 -0.02 9.22 -22.59
N ALA A 306 0.60 9.97 -21.67
CA ALA A 306 2.00 10.36 -21.77
C ALA A 306 2.92 9.11 -21.75
N LEU A 307 2.61 8.13 -20.89
CA LEU A 307 3.36 6.87 -20.85
C LEU A 307 3.13 6.04 -22.12
N ALA A 308 1.90 5.97 -22.64
CA ALA A 308 1.61 5.29 -23.91
C ALA A 308 2.38 5.92 -25.08
N LEU A 309 2.35 7.25 -25.19
CA LEU A 309 3.07 8.00 -26.22
C LEU A 309 4.58 7.80 -26.07
N GLY A 310 5.13 7.93 -24.84
CA GLY A 310 6.54 7.71 -24.57
C GLY A 310 6.99 6.32 -24.96
N THR A 311 6.20 5.28 -24.63
CA THR A 311 6.48 3.89 -25.03
C THR A 311 6.42 3.70 -26.55
N ALA A 312 5.44 4.30 -27.21
CA ALA A 312 5.33 4.24 -28.68
C ALA A 312 6.51 4.93 -29.38
N LEU A 313 6.93 6.10 -28.89
CA LEU A 313 8.09 6.84 -29.40
C LEU A 313 9.39 6.01 -29.27
N THR A 314 9.58 5.32 -28.16
CA THR A 314 10.76 4.43 -27.99
C THR A 314 10.74 3.25 -28.96
N GLY A 315 9.55 2.74 -29.32
CA GLY A 315 9.38 1.67 -30.32
C GLY A 315 9.58 2.14 -31.78
N ALA A 316 9.23 3.40 -32.05
CA ALA A 316 9.37 4.00 -33.39
C ALA A 316 10.80 4.42 -33.74
N SER A 317 11.72 4.43 -32.76
CA SER A 317 13.01 5.13 -32.87
C SER A 317 14.19 4.18 -32.83
N GLY A 318 14.98 4.21 -33.88
CA GLY A 318 16.38 3.72 -33.86
C GLY A 318 17.40 4.75 -33.36
N TRP A 319 16.95 5.93 -32.86
CA TRP A 319 17.83 7.03 -32.51
C TRP A 319 17.67 7.41 -31.03
N LEU A 320 18.80 7.48 -30.33
CA LEU A 320 18.84 7.84 -28.92
C LEU A 320 18.20 9.20 -28.64
N ALA A 321 18.37 10.19 -29.56
CA ALA A 321 17.79 11.53 -29.45
C ALA A 321 16.25 11.53 -29.36
N LEU A 322 15.57 10.54 -29.94
CA LEU A 322 14.10 10.42 -29.87
C LEU A 322 13.68 9.50 -28.71
N ALA A 323 14.51 8.52 -28.36
CA ALA A 323 14.26 7.64 -27.24
C ALA A 323 14.30 8.38 -25.87
N ILE A 324 15.21 9.32 -25.69
CA ILE A 324 15.35 10.12 -24.46
C ILE A 324 14.04 10.83 -24.09
N PRO A 325 13.43 11.70 -24.92
CA PRO A 325 12.16 12.34 -24.59
C PRO A 325 11.02 11.32 -24.40
N GLY A 326 11.01 10.20 -25.16
CA GLY A 326 10.08 9.10 -24.95
C GLY A 326 10.16 8.52 -23.54
N TYR A 327 11.37 8.22 -23.04
CA TYR A 327 11.56 7.74 -21.68
C TYR A 327 11.26 8.80 -20.62
N MET A 328 11.55 10.08 -20.87
CA MET A 328 11.19 11.16 -19.96
C MET A 328 9.66 11.29 -19.82
N LEU A 329 8.92 11.24 -20.92
CA LEU A 329 7.44 11.23 -20.89
C LEU A 329 6.91 10.02 -20.13
N ALA A 330 7.46 8.83 -20.39
CA ALA A 330 7.06 7.61 -19.72
C ALA A 330 7.34 7.68 -18.21
N GLY A 331 8.50 8.19 -17.80
CA GLY A 331 8.87 8.36 -16.39
C GLY A 331 7.97 9.34 -15.66
N GLY A 332 7.68 10.50 -16.28
CA GLY A 332 6.76 11.50 -15.75
C GLY A 332 5.35 10.97 -15.56
N GLY A 333 4.81 10.32 -16.58
CA GLY A 333 3.50 9.67 -16.54
C GLY A 333 3.42 8.58 -15.45
N TRP A 334 4.47 7.78 -15.33
CA TRP A 334 4.53 6.70 -14.34
C TRP A 334 4.46 7.24 -12.91
N VAL A 335 5.24 8.25 -12.54
CA VAL A 335 5.24 8.82 -11.19
C VAL A 335 3.93 9.54 -10.89
N LEU A 336 3.41 10.33 -11.84
CA LEU A 336 2.15 11.03 -11.67
C LEU A 336 1.00 10.06 -11.41
N ALA A 337 0.90 8.97 -12.18
CA ALA A 337 -0.17 7.99 -12.00
C ALA A 337 -0.04 7.25 -10.67
N LEU A 338 1.13 6.65 -10.35
CA LEU A 338 1.31 5.87 -9.13
C LEU A 338 1.15 6.72 -7.87
N SER A 339 1.67 7.95 -7.86
CA SER A 339 1.49 8.86 -6.73
C SER A 339 0.02 9.25 -6.55
N THR A 340 -0.71 9.43 -7.65
CA THR A 340 -2.13 9.79 -7.62
C THR A 340 -2.99 8.61 -7.16
N PHE A 341 -2.74 7.40 -7.63
CA PHE A 341 -3.41 6.19 -7.12
C PHE A 341 -3.15 5.99 -5.63
N ASN A 342 -1.90 6.14 -5.20
CA ASN A 342 -1.53 5.98 -3.79
C ASN A 342 -2.30 6.97 -2.90
N VAL A 343 -2.31 8.25 -3.26
CA VAL A 343 -3.07 9.29 -2.53
C VAL A 343 -4.58 8.98 -2.56
N SER A 344 -5.12 8.56 -3.72
CA SER A 344 -6.55 8.22 -3.85
C SER A 344 -6.95 7.08 -2.92
N VAL A 345 -6.10 6.05 -2.76
CA VAL A 345 -6.35 4.96 -1.80
C VAL A 345 -6.30 5.48 -0.37
N GLN A 346 -5.28 6.27 -0.02
CA GLN A 346 -5.13 6.81 1.33
C GLN A 346 -6.30 7.71 1.73
N MET A 347 -6.76 8.55 0.82
CA MET A 347 -7.90 9.45 1.05
C MET A 347 -9.27 8.72 1.02
N SER A 348 -9.33 7.51 0.46
CA SER A 348 -10.55 6.70 0.41
C SER A 348 -10.66 5.67 1.54
N ALA A 349 -9.67 5.62 2.44
CA ALA A 349 -9.60 4.66 3.53
C ALA A 349 -9.46 5.37 4.89
N PRO A 350 -10.25 5.00 5.92
CA PRO A 350 -10.06 5.50 7.27
C PRO A 350 -8.69 5.11 7.86
N ARG A 351 -8.22 5.87 8.84
CA ARG A 351 -6.88 5.70 9.44
C ARG A 351 -6.58 4.26 9.90
N TRP A 352 -7.58 3.56 10.44
CA TRP A 352 -7.40 2.20 10.98
C TRP A 352 -7.15 1.12 9.91
N VAL A 353 -7.50 1.37 8.64
CA VAL A 353 -7.36 0.40 7.53
C VAL A 353 -6.46 0.89 6.40
N VAL A 354 -6.00 2.15 6.43
CA VAL A 354 -5.25 2.77 5.34
C VAL A 354 -4.00 1.98 4.94
N ALA A 355 -3.25 1.47 5.91
CA ALA A 355 -2.04 0.68 5.63
C ALA A 355 -2.35 -0.60 4.85
N ARG A 356 -3.46 -1.28 5.18
CA ARG A 356 -3.92 -2.51 4.50
C ARG A 356 -4.46 -2.21 3.10
N ALA A 357 -5.19 -1.10 2.94
CA ALA A 357 -5.68 -0.65 1.63
C ALA A 357 -4.52 -0.30 0.69
N VAL A 358 -3.48 0.38 1.21
CA VAL A 358 -2.24 0.67 0.46
C VAL A 358 -1.48 -0.61 0.11
N ALA A 359 -1.39 -1.57 1.04
CA ALA A 359 -0.77 -2.87 0.75
C ALA A 359 -1.49 -3.63 -0.38
N MET A 360 -2.84 -3.63 -0.38
CA MET A 360 -3.63 -4.22 -1.47
C MET A 360 -3.46 -3.46 -2.79
N TYR A 361 -3.37 -2.13 -2.74
CA TYR A 361 -3.03 -1.32 -3.90
C TYR A 361 -1.66 -1.73 -4.47
N GLN A 362 -0.63 -1.80 -3.64
CA GLN A 362 0.70 -2.24 -4.06
C GLN A 362 0.67 -3.65 -4.65
N MET A 363 -0.03 -4.58 -4.00
CA MET A 363 -0.20 -5.95 -4.49
C MET A 363 -0.77 -5.98 -5.92
N ILE A 364 -1.82 -5.21 -6.19
CA ILE A 364 -2.48 -5.19 -7.50
C ILE A 364 -1.66 -4.41 -8.54
N ALA A 365 -1.10 -3.26 -8.18
CA ALA A 365 -0.30 -2.44 -9.08
C ALA A 365 1.00 -3.17 -9.51
N PHE A 366 1.74 -3.72 -8.55
CA PHE A 366 2.98 -4.45 -8.83
C PHE A 366 2.72 -5.84 -9.41
N GLY A 367 1.61 -6.49 -9.03
CA GLY A 367 1.15 -7.71 -9.68
C GLY A 367 0.81 -7.48 -11.16
N GLY A 368 0.13 -6.38 -11.47
CA GLY A 368 -0.09 -5.92 -12.84
C GLY A 368 1.22 -5.71 -13.61
N MET A 369 2.21 -5.07 -12.96
CA MET A 369 3.54 -4.88 -13.57
C MET A 369 4.27 -6.20 -13.82
N ALA A 370 4.25 -7.13 -12.87
CA ALA A 370 4.88 -8.44 -13.05
C ALA A 370 4.21 -9.24 -14.18
N GLY A 371 2.87 -9.28 -14.21
CA GLY A 371 2.11 -9.92 -15.28
C GLY A 371 2.31 -9.27 -16.64
N GLY A 372 2.36 -7.94 -16.69
CA GLY A 372 2.63 -7.18 -17.90
C GLY A 372 4.04 -7.39 -18.43
N ALA A 373 5.04 -7.44 -17.55
CA ALA A 373 6.42 -7.74 -17.95
C ALA A 373 6.54 -9.12 -18.61
N TRP A 374 5.88 -10.13 -18.04
CA TRP A 374 5.77 -11.45 -18.65
C TRP A 374 5.06 -11.39 -20.00
N LEU A 375 3.90 -10.73 -20.08
CA LEU A 375 3.10 -10.65 -21.30
C LEU A 375 3.86 -9.96 -22.44
N PHE A 376 4.43 -8.77 -22.20
CA PHE A 376 5.12 -8.02 -23.24
C PHE A 376 6.51 -8.60 -23.54
N GLY A 377 7.15 -9.27 -22.59
CA GLY A 377 8.33 -10.09 -22.84
C GLY A 377 8.03 -11.24 -23.80
N TRP A 378 6.91 -11.94 -23.60
CA TRP A 378 6.42 -12.99 -24.50
C TRP A 378 6.08 -12.45 -25.90
N VAL A 379 5.40 -11.31 -26.00
CA VAL A 379 5.14 -10.66 -27.29
C VAL A 379 6.44 -10.28 -27.99
N ALA A 380 7.40 -9.73 -27.26
CA ALA A 380 8.69 -9.34 -27.80
C ALA A 380 9.49 -10.56 -28.30
N GLU A 381 9.38 -11.72 -27.65
CA GLU A 381 10.04 -12.95 -28.04
C GLU A 381 9.49 -13.51 -29.36
N HIS A 382 8.18 -13.47 -29.57
CA HIS A 382 7.53 -14.07 -30.73
C HIS A 382 7.33 -13.08 -31.90
N HIS A 383 7.23 -11.79 -31.63
CA HIS A 383 6.86 -10.77 -32.64
C HIS A 383 7.87 -9.60 -32.69
N GLY A 384 8.94 -9.67 -31.90
CA GLY A 384 9.98 -8.63 -31.83
C GLY A 384 9.69 -7.51 -30.83
N VAL A 385 10.76 -6.82 -30.42
CA VAL A 385 10.75 -5.79 -29.36
C VAL A 385 9.82 -4.63 -29.70
N VAL A 386 9.79 -4.19 -30.97
CA VAL A 386 8.93 -3.09 -31.45
C VAL A 386 7.46 -3.41 -31.25
N MET A 387 7.04 -4.63 -31.60
CA MET A 387 5.66 -5.08 -31.41
C MET A 387 5.30 -5.18 -29.93
N GLY A 388 6.23 -5.65 -29.08
CA GLY A 388 6.04 -5.64 -27.61
C GLY A 388 5.78 -4.24 -27.05
N LEU A 389 6.52 -3.23 -27.53
CA LEU A 389 6.35 -1.84 -27.13
C LEU A 389 5.03 -1.26 -27.61
N TYR A 390 4.64 -1.52 -28.88
CA TYR A 390 3.34 -1.04 -29.40
C TYR A 390 2.15 -1.73 -28.72
N ALA A 391 2.24 -3.02 -28.43
CA ALA A 391 1.22 -3.73 -27.68
C ALA A 391 1.06 -3.14 -26.26
N ALA A 392 2.17 -2.79 -25.61
CA ALA A 392 2.15 -2.14 -24.30
C ALA A 392 1.59 -0.72 -24.37
N ALA A 393 1.95 0.06 -25.40
CA ALA A 393 1.40 1.39 -25.63
C ALA A 393 -0.12 1.32 -25.87
N ALA A 394 -0.60 0.34 -26.63
CA ALA A 394 -2.02 0.09 -26.85
C ALA A 394 -2.74 -0.31 -25.54
N ALA A 395 -2.15 -1.20 -24.75
CA ALA A 395 -2.68 -1.58 -23.43
C ALA A 395 -2.75 -0.37 -22.48
N GLN A 396 -1.76 0.49 -22.51
CA GLN A 396 -1.73 1.71 -21.70
C GLN A 396 -2.75 2.74 -22.17
N PHE A 397 -2.96 2.86 -23.48
CA PHE A 397 -4.03 3.66 -24.06
C PHE A 397 -5.40 3.13 -23.63
N ALA A 398 -5.62 1.82 -23.70
CA ALA A 398 -6.85 1.18 -23.22
C ALA A 398 -7.07 1.42 -21.72
N ALA A 399 -6.02 1.38 -20.89
CA ALA A 399 -6.08 1.73 -19.47
C ALA A 399 -6.48 3.21 -19.25
N ALA A 400 -6.03 4.12 -20.12
CA ALA A 400 -6.48 5.52 -20.08
C ALA A 400 -7.98 5.64 -20.45
N MET A 401 -8.43 4.92 -21.46
CA MET A 401 -9.84 4.93 -21.90
C MET A 401 -10.77 4.28 -20.88
N LEU A 402 -10.30 3.29 -20.12
CA LEU A 402 -11.06 2.71 -18.99
C LEU A 402 -11.53 3.78 -17.99
N GLY A 403 -10.81 4.91 -17.89
CA GLY A 403 -11.19 6.06 -17.08
C GLY A 403 -12.48 6.75 -17.49
N LEU A 404 -12.88 6.66 -18.75
CA LEU A 404 -14.15 7.21 -19.21
C LEU A 404 -15.35 6.43 -18.67
N TRP A 405 -15.22 5.11 -18.50
CA TRP A 405 -16.29 4.25 -17.99
C TRP A 405 -16.22 4.02 -16.48
N ARG A 406 -15.03 4.08 -15.90
CA ARG A 406 -14.77 3.82 -14.47
C ARG A 406 -13.89 4.93 -13.90
N PRO A 407 -14.40 6.18 -13.83
CA PRO A 407 -13.63 7.30 -13.31
C PRO A 407 -13.23 7.08 -11.85
N LEU A 408 -12.09 7.63 -11.49
CA LEU A 408 -11.60 7.61 -10.12
C LEU A 408 -12.50 8.46 -9.22
N PRO A 409 -12.69 8.07 -7.95
CA PRO A 409 -13.46 8.86 -7.00
C PRO A 409 -12.77 10.22 -6.79
N GLN A 410 -13.56 11.29 -6.74
CA GLN A 410 -13.05 12.58 -6.33
C GLN A 410 -12.70 12.53 -4.83
N THR A 411 -11.55 13.09 -4.45
CA THR A 411 -11.14 13.19 -3.05
C THR A 411 -11.78 14.45 -2.46
N GLY A 412 -12.57 14.29 -1.40
CA GLY A 412 -13.15 15.42 -0.68
C GLY A 412 -14.60 15.26 -0.27
N ASP A 413 -15.35 14.32 -0.85
CA ASP A 413 -16.78 14.19 -0.58
C ASP A 413 -17.12 13.53 0.76
N ASP A 414 -16.19 12.78 1.37
CA ASP A 414 -16.43 12.08 2.63
C ASP A 414 -15.36 12.46 3.66
N ASN A 415 -15.79 12.95 4.80
CA ASN A 415 -14.91 13.09 5.95
C ASN A 415 -14.77 11.72 6.64
N LEU A 416 -13.61 11.06 6.41
CA LEU A 416 -13.28 9.75 6.98
C LEU A 416 -12.51 9.83 8.29
N ASP A 417 -12.46 11.02 8.93
CA ASP A 417 -11.88 11.13 10.26
C ASP A 417 -12.71 10.36 11.28
N PRO A 418 -12.06 9.65 12.21
CA PRO A 418 -12.76 8.96 13.29
C PRO A 418 -13.45 9.99 14.19
N ARG A 419 -14.63 9.65 14.69
CA ARG A 419 -15.31 10.44 15.69
C ARG A 419 -14.91 9.98 17.09
N ASP A 420 -14.39 10.89 17.91
CA ASP A 420 -13.89 10.62 19.27
C ASP A 420 -14.97 10.73 20.36
N ASP A 421 -16.25 10.85 20.00
CA ASP A 421 -17.35 11.05 20.97
C ASP A 421 -17.99 9.75 21.48
N TRP A 422 -17.51 8.59 21.02
CA TRP A 422 -18.03 7.32 21.50
C TRP A 422 -17.31 6.87 22.78
N HIS A 423 -18.10 6.67 23.84
CA HIS A 423 -17.61 6.12 25.10
C HIS A 423 -18.06 4.68 25.25
N GLU A 424 -17.22 3.86 25.89
CA GLU A 424 -17.58 2.50 26.22
C GLU A 424 -18.78 2.51 27.19
N PRO A 425 -19.87 1.79 26.85
CA PRO A 425 -21.04 1.77 27.71
C PRO A 425 -20.78 0.96 28.98
N ASP A 426 -21.32 1.45 30.10
CA ASP A 426 -21.33 0.69 31.34
C ASP A 426 -22.12 -0.60 31.17
N THR A 427 -21.61 -1.69 31.74
CA THR A 427 -22.23 -3.01 31.70
C THR A 427 -22.57 -3.49 33.11
N ALA A 428 -23.80 -3.97 33.30
CA ALA A 428 -24.24 -4.52 34.59
C ALA A 428 -23.61 -5.91 34.88
N VAL A 429 -23.06 -6.57 33.85
CA VAL A 429 -22.35 -7.84 33.97
C VAL A 429 -20.87 -7.57 33.63
N PRO A 430 -19.90 -8.12 34.39
CA PRO A 430 -18.50 -7.98 34.05
C PRO A 430 -18.22 -8.59 32.67
N VAL A 431 -17.60 -7.79 31.79
CA VAL A 431 -17.28 -8.19 30.43
C VAL A 431 -15.78 -7.99 30.21
N GLU A 432 -15.11 -9.01 29.69
CA GLU A 432 -13.71 -8.94 29.33
C GLU A 432 -13.54 -8.64 27.82
N PRO A 433 -12.36 -8.17 27.39
CA PRO A 433 -12.11 -7.89 25.98
C PRO A 433 -12.39 -9.06 25.03
N ARG A 434 -12.28 -10.31 25.49
CA ARG A 434 -12.51 -11.53 24.72
C ARG A 434 -13.93 -12.13 24.90
N SER A 435 -14.75 -11.54 25.77
CA SER A 435 -16.14 -12.01 25.95
C SER A 435 -16.92 -11.86 24.66
N GLY A 436 -17.62 -12.89 24.24
CA GLY A 436 -18.42 -12.92 23.00
C GLY A 436 -18.99 -14.29 22.69
N PRO A 437 -19.77 -14.42 21.61
CA PRO A 437 -20.23 -13.37 20.69
C PRO A 437 -21.16 -12.34 21.34
N ILE A 438 -21.10 -11.09 20.86
CA ILE A 438 -21.99 -10.02 21.29
C ILE A 438 -23.07 -9.78 20.24
N VAL A 439 -24.33 -9.89 20.64
CA VAL A 439 -25.49 -9.58 19.79
C VAL A 439 -25.95 -8.18 20.09
N ILE A 440 -26.02 -7.34 19.07
CA ILE A 440 -26.54 -5.99 19.15
C ILE A 440 -27.90 -5.97 18.46
N THR A 441 -28.91 -5.42 19.15
CA THR A 441 -30.22 -5.13 18.57
C THR A 441 -30.54 -3.65 18.78
N ILE A 442 -31.05 -2.99 17.74
CA ILE A 442 -31.43 -1.58 17.77
C ILE A 442 -32.87 -1.49 17.29
N GLU A 443 -33.71 -0.86 18.10
CA GLU A 443 -35.15 -0.73 17.85
C GLU A 443 -35.46 0.65 17.28
N TYR A 444 -36.17 0.68 16.15
CA TYR A 444 -36.61 1.88 15.46
C TYR A 444 -38.12 1.88 15.31
N ARG A 445 -38.77 3.02 15.63
CA ARG A 445 -40.19 3.23 15.36
C ARG A 445 -40.35 4.06 14.08
N ILE A 446 -40.85 3.43 13.04
CA ILE A 446 -40.89 4.01 11.69
C ILE A 446 -42.33 4.11 11.21
N PRO A 447 -42.88 5.31 11.03
CA PRO A 447 -44.20 5.52 10.48
C PRO A 447 -44.35 4.94 9.07
N ALA A 448 -45.55 4.50 8.71
CA ALA A 448 -45.81 3.87 7.41
C ALA A 448 -45.34 4.73 6.20
N GLY A 449 -45.47 6.05 6.26
CA GLY A 449 -45.02 6.96 5.21
C GLY A 449 -43.50 7.08 5.06
N SER A 450 -42.74 6.69 6.10
CA SER A 450 -41.26 6.77 6.11
C SER A 450 -40.56 5.44 5.85
N VAL A 451 -41.29 4.36 5.58
CA VAL A 451 -40.72 3.03 5.38
C VAL A 451 -39.77 2.95 4.18
N VAL A 452 -40.11 3.54 3.03
CA VAL A 452 -39.26 3.48 1.83
C VAL A 452 -37.94 4.24 2.02
N PRO A 453 -37.91 5.50 2.50
CA PRO A 453 -36.66 6.18 2.86
C PRO A 453 -35.85 5.42 3.90
N PHE A 454 -36.51 4.84 4.93
CA PHE A 454 -35.84 4.03 5.95
C PHE A 454 -35.14 2.81 5.36
N LEU A 455 -35.82 2.01 4.53
CA LEU A 455 -35.21 0.84 3.87
C LEU A 455 -34.03 1.22 2.99
N THR A 456 -34.10 2.36 2.33
CA THR A 456 -32.99 2.91 1.53
C THR A 456 -31.79 3.24 2.43
N ALA A 457 -32.00 3.95 3.54
CA ALA A 457 -30.96 4.27 4.51
C ALA A 457 -30.38 3.01 5.18
N MET A 458 -31.22 2.00 5.46
CA MET A 458 -30.82 0.72 6.06
C MET A 458 -30.01 -0.17 5.10
N SER A 459 -30.20 -0.04 3.79
CA SER A 459 -29.34 -0.72 2.82
C SER A 459 -27.90 -0.24 2.89
N GLU A 460 -27.69 1.08 3.04
CA GLU A 460 -26.38 1.69 3.27
C GLU A 460 -25.85 1.32 4.68
N ARG A 461 -26.71 1.32 5.69
CA ARG A 461 -26.38 0.91 7.07
C ARG A 461 -25.84 -0.52 7.11
N ARG A 462 -26.47 -1.46 6.39
CA ARG A 462 -25.99 -2.83 6.24
C ARG A 462 -24.58 -2.87 5.67
N ARG A 463 -24.28 -2.04 4.65
CA ARG A 463 -22.97 -1.96 4.03
C ARG A 463 -21.92 -1.47 5.03
N ILE A 464 -22.24 -0.41 5.78
CA ILE A 464 -21.38 0.17 6.82
C ILE A 464 -21.08 -0.87 7.90
N ARG A 465 -22.11 -1.53 8.46
CA ARG A 465 -21.95 -2.54 9.51
C ARG A 465 -21.05 -3.70 9.08
N ARG A 466 -21.30 -4.25 7.89
CA ARG A 466 -20.51 -5.37 7.34
C ARG A 466 -19.07 -4.94 7.02
N ARG A 467 -18.87 -3.73 6.54
CA ARG A 467 -17.56 -3.15 6.29
C ARG A 467 -16.74 -3.05 7.57
N ASP A 468 -17.37 -2.67 8.67
CA ASP A 468 -16.70 -2.46 9.96
C ASP A 468 -16.61 -3.73 10.82
N GLY A 469 -16.97 -4.90 10.26
CA GLY A 469 -16.75 -6.21 10.86
C GLY A 469 -17.96 -6.85 11.54
N ALA A 470 -19.16 -6.31 11.37
CA ALA A 470 -20.37 -6.94 11.86
C ALA A 470 -20.76 -8.15 10.99
N HIS A 471 -21.22 -9.21 11.65
CA HIS A 471 -21.67 -10.46 11.03
C HIS A 471 -23.17 -10.67 11.26
N GLY A 472 -23.83 -11.50 10.44
CA GLY A 472 -25.21 -11.87 10.64
C GLY A 472 -26.19 -10.69 10.68
N TRP A 473 -25.92 -9.61 9.92
CA TRP A 473 -26.79 -8.45 9.90
C TRP A 473 -28.17 -8.77 9.33
N GLN A 474 -29.21 -8.44 10.07
CA GLN A 474 -30.62 -8.64 9.75
C GLN A 474 -31.41 -7.37 10.06
N LEU A 475 -32.43 -7.09 9.26
CA LEU A 475 -33.45 -6.11 9.56
C LEU A 475 -34.78 -6.86 9.69
N LEU A 476 -35.36 -6.78 10.86
CA LEU A 476 -36.61 -7.45 11.21
C LEU A 476 -37.71 -6.42 11.35
N ARG A 477 -38.95 -6.78 11.01
CA ARG A 477 -40.14 -6.01 11.32
C ARG A 477 -40.94 -6.79 12.33
N ASP A 478 -41.41 -6.16 13.38
CA ASP A 478 -42.26 -6.78 14.37
C ASP A 478 -43.63 -7.06 13.76
N LEU A 479 -44.21 -8.23 14.10
CA LEU A 479 -45.53 -8.63 13.58
C LEU A 479 -46.66 -8.14 14.48
N GLY A 480 -46.37 -7.84 15.73
CA GLY A 480 -47.33 -7.29 16.69
C GLY A 480 -47.43 -5.75 16.64
N GLU A 481 -46.29 -5.11 16.37
CA GLU A 481 -46.18 -3.63 16.28
C GLU A 481 -45.72 -3.23 14.88
N SER A 482 -46.65 -2.74 14.06
CA SER A 482 -46.40 -2.49 12.62
C SER A 482 -45.37 -1.41 12.30
N ASP A 483 -45.08 -0.51 13.25
CA ASP A 483 -44.08 0.56 13.16
C ASP A 483 -42.72 0.19 13.77
N LEU A 484 -42.61 -0.96 14.46
CA LEU A 484 -41.38 -1.41 15.11
C LEU A 484 -40.49 -2.18 14.14
N TRP A 485 -39.28 -1.67 13.94
CA TRP A 485 -38.23 -2.30 13.15
C TRP A 485 -37.00 -2.55 14.01
N ILE A 486 -36.34 -3.71 13.84
CA ILE A 486 -35.22 -4.15 14.66
C ILE A 486 -34.03 -4.44 13.77
N GLU A 487 -32.97 -3.64 13.90
CA GLU A 487 -31.65 -3.96 13.35
C GLU A 487 -30.96 -4.94 14.30
N ARG A 488 -30.51 -6.09 13.79
CA ARG A 488 -29.75 -7.10 14.54
C ARG A 488 -28.45 -7.42 13.84
N TYR A 489 -27.35 -7.49 14.59
CA TYR A 489 -26.05 -7.95 14.09
C TYR A 489 -25.19 -8.50 15.23
N HIS A 490 -24.13 -9.24 14.86
CA HIS A 490 -23.21 -9.86 15.79
C HIS A 490 -21.80 -9.31 15.59
N VAL A 491 -21.03 -9.27 16.67
CA VAL A 491 -19.57 -9.06 16.66
C VAL A 491 -18.92 -10.17 17.48
N SER A 492 -17.71 -10.59 17.09
CA SER A 492 -17.10 -11.80 17.65
C SER A 492 -16.74 -11.64 19.13
N THR A 493 -16.28 -10.45 19.56
CA THR A 493 -15.88 -10.19 20.94
C THR A 493 -16.31 -8.79 21.40
N TRP A 494 -16.25 -8.54 22.72
CA TRP A 494 -16.47 -7.20 23.28
C TRP A 494 -15.47 -6.19 22.74
N LEU A 495 -14.20 -6.57 22.62
CA LEU A 495 -13.17 -5.73 22.02
C LEU A 495 -13.49 -5.39 20.55
N ASP A 496 -14.05 -6.33 19.79
CA ASP A 496 -14.47 -6.07 18.41
C ASP A 496 -15.68 -5.12 18.37
N TYR A 497 -16.56 -5.16 19.37
CA TYR A 497 -17.65 -4.20 19.52
C TYR A 497 -17.12 -2.77 19.80
N ILE A 498 -16.13 -2.64 20.71
CA ILE A 498 -15.47 -1.35 20.98
C ILE A 498 -14.81 -0.83 19.69
N ARG A 499 -14.01 -1.66 19.03
CA ARG A 499 -13.34 -1.31 17.77
C ARG A 499 -14.33 -0.94 16.66
N HIS A 500 -15.44 -1.67 16.55
CA HIS A 500 -16.49 -1.38 15.57
C HIS A 500 -17.06 0.03 15.73
N ASN A 501 -17.28 0.48 16.96
CA ASN A 501 -17.81 1.81 17.24
C ASN A 501 -16.72 2.90 17.11
N GLN A 502 -15.48 2.64 17.50
CA GLN A 502 -14.35 3.56 17.31
C GLN A 502 -13.95 3.73 15.83
N ARG A 503 -14.31 2.79 14.94
CA ARG A 503 -14.06 2.84 13.50
C ARG A 503 -15.05 3.72 12.73
N ARG A 504 -16.10 4.18 13.37
CA ARG A 504 -17.13 5.04 12.74
C ARG A 504 -16.51 6.36 12.31
N THR A 505 -16.78 6.75 11.07
CA THR A 505 -16.29 8.00 10.48
C THR A 505 -17.38 9.06 10.51
N VAL A 506 -17.00 10.34 10.35
CA VAL A 506 -17.96 11.44 10.23
C VAL A 506 -18.93 11.19 9.06
N ALA A 507 -18.46 10.64 7.94
CA ALA A 507 -19.32 10.27 6.80
C ALA A 507 -20.39 9.22 7.16
N ASP A 508 -20.09 8.29 8.09
CA ASP A 508 -21.05 7.27 8.52
C ASP A 508 -22.16 7.84 9.44
N ILE A 509 -21.91 9.01 10.04
CA ILE A 509 -22.86 9.70 10.91
C ILE A 509 -24.03 10.22 10.07
N ALA A 510 -23.78 10.74 8.89
CA ALA A 510 -24.85 11.22 8.02
C ALA A 510 -25.93 10.14 7.77
N ASN A 511 -25.51 8.87 7.63
CA ASN A 511 -26.46 7.76 7.55
C ASN A 511 -27.18 7.51 8.88
N SER A 512 -26.47 7.62 10.02
CA SER A 512 -27.10 7.48 11.34
C SER A 512 -28.11 8.58 11.60
N ASP A 513 -27.77 9.82 11.29
CA ASP A 513 -28.63 10.99 11.47
C ASP A 513 -29.88 10.91 10.57
N ALA A 514 -29.70 10.45 9.31
CA ALA A 514 -30.83 10.21 8.41
C ALA A 514 -31.79 9.14 8.96
N ILE A 515 -31.27 8.06 9.54
CA ILE A 515 -32.09 7.02 10.18
C ILE A 515 -32.78 7.55 11.45
N HIS A 516 -32.04 8.33 12.27
CA HIS A 516 -32.61 8.94 13.48
C HIS A 516 -33.71 9.94 13.15
N ALA A 517 -33.57 10.72 12.09
CA ALA A 517 -34.60 11.67 11.62
C ALA A 517 -35.90 10.97 11.16
N LEU A 518 -35.84 9.71 10.76
CA LEU A 518 -37.01 8.92 10.38
C LEU A 518 -37.66 8.20 11.57
N HIS A 519 -37.01 8.18 12.73
CA HIS A 519 -37.51 7.58 13.95
C HIS A 519 -38.55 8.48 14.63
N ALA A 520 -39.76 7.97 14.85
CA ALA A 520 -40.87 8.69 15.45
C ALA A 520 -41.16 8.34 16.93
N GLY A 521 -40.26 7.58 17.56
CA GLY A 521 -40.37 7.23 18.97
C GLY A 521 -40.13 8.44 19.89
N PRO A 522 -40.68 8.45 21.13
CA PRO A 522 -40.51 9.53 22.10
C PRO A 522 -39.05 9.63 22.62
N ASN A 523 -38.28 8.55 22.52
CA ASN A 523 -36.89 8.47 22.95
C ASN A 523 -36.00 8.07 21.74
N PRO A 524 -34.69 8.34 21.80
CA PRO A 524 -33.75 7.81 20.77
C PRO A 524 -33.87 6.29 20.58
N PRO A 525 -33.47 5.75 19.42
CA PRO A 525 -33.49 4.30 19.19
C PRO A 525 -32.83 3.51 20.31
N VAL A 526 -33.51 2.50 20.83
CA VAL A 526 -33.03 1.72 21.98
C VAL A 526 -32.00 0.70 21.50
N VAL A 527 -30.82 0.70 22.12
CA VAL A 527 -29.72 -0.20 21.78
C VAL A 527 -29.53 -1.24 22.88
N HIS A 528 -29.84 -2.50 22.58
CA HIS A 528 -29.57 -3.63 23.45
C HIS A 528 -28.27 -4.32 23.06
N ARG A 529 -27.47 -4.67 24.05
CA ARG A 529 -26.23 -5.44 23.92
C ARG A 529 -26.37 -6.70 24.73
N ARG A 530 -26.24 -7.86 24.08
CA ARG A 530 -26.43 -9.16 24.72
C ARG A 530 -25.25 -10.05 24.46
N LEU A 531 -24.78 -10.73 25.51
CA LEU A 531 -23.78 -11.78 25.37
C LEU A 531 -24.53 -13.07 24.97
N GLU A 532 -24.18 -13.64 23.84
CA GLU A 532 -24.77 -14.89 23.36
C GLU A 532 -24.19 -16.07 24.15
N ARG A 533 -25.06 -16.91 24.70
CA ARG A 533 -24.70 -18.15 25.35
C ARG A 533 -24.94 -19.32 24.40
N GLN A 534 -23.93 -20.15 24.22
CA GLN A 534 -24.12 -21.40 23.50
C GLN A 534 -24.98 -22.35 24.34
N THR A 535 -26.06 -22.85 23.74
CA THR A 535 -27.05 -23.71 24.42
C THR A 535 -26.52 -25.12 24.74
N GLY A 536 -25.32 -25.50 24.28
CA GLY A 536 -24.67 -26.78 24.58
C GLY A 536 -23.97 -26.86 25.93
N SER A 537 -23.69 -25.73 26.60
CA SER A 537 -23.12 -25.71 27.95
C SER A 537 -24.20 -25.45 28.99
N LEU A 538 -24.76 -26.51 29.54
CA LEU A 538 -25.62 -26.39 30.73
C LEU A 538 -24.83 -25.78 31.89
N PRO A 539 -25.43 -24.90 32.73
CA PRO A 539 -24.77 -24.32 33.88
C PRO A 539 -24.40 -25.40 34.87
N ILE A 540 -23.15 -25.73 34.87
CA ILE A 540 -22.51 -26.40 35.96
C ILE A 540 -22.31 -25.35 37.03
N SER A 541 -22.40 -25.64 38.27
CA SER A 541 -22.48 -24.85 39.52
C SER A 541 -21.62 -23.56 39.68
N ARG A 542 -20.94 -23.12 38.66
CA ARG A 542 -20.26 -21.80 38.54
C ARG A 542 -20.63 -21.16 37.20
N ALA A 543 -20.91 -19.87 37.21
CA ALA A 543 -21.03 -19.11 35.98
C ALA A 543 -19.73 -19.32 35.16
N PRO A 544 -19.82 -19.73 33.87
CA PRO A 544 -18.61 -19.92 33.06
C PRO A 544 -17.85 -18.59 32.99
N ASP A 545 -16.52 -18.68 33.12
CA ASP A 545 -15.64 -17.52 32.98
C ASP A 545 -15.90 -16.89 31.60
N PRO A 546 -16.14 -15.58 31.51
CA PRO A 546 -16.28 -14.88 30.23
C PRO A 546 -15.12 -15.15 29.25
N ARG A 547 -13.94 -15.53 29.75
CA ARG A 547 -12.77 -15.93 28.95
C ARG A 547 -12.98 -17.25 28.21
N GLU A 548 -13.71 -18.21 28.80
CA GLU A 548 -13.95 -19.52 28.22
C GLU A 548 -14.94 -19.43 27.02
N MET A 549 -15.79 -18.42 26.99
CA MET A 549 -16.77 -18.23 25.92
C MET A 549 -16.17 -17.60 24.64
N GLY A 550 -14.94 -17.08 24.67
CA GLY A 550 -14.25 -16.47 23.53
C GLY A 550 -13.32 -17.39 22.72
N GLU A 551 -12.98 -18.57 23.25
CA GLU A 551 -11.89 -19.40 22.67
C GLU A 551 -12.34 -20.50 21.70
N GLY A 552 -13.60 -20.69 21.40
CA GLY A 552 -14.03 -21.84 20.60
C GLY A 552 -15.30 -21.68 19.80
N TRP A 553 -15.72 -20.46 19.48
CA TRP A 553 -16.93 -20.27 18.72
C TRP A 553 -16.78 -20.74 17.27
N ILE A 554 -17.25 -21.95 17.01
CA ILE A 554 -17.48 -22.49 15.66
C ILE A 554 -18.95 -22.26 15.38
N ASP A 555 -19.26 -21.50 14.34
CA ASP A 555 -20.64 -21.30 13.86
C ASP A 555 -21.25 -22.68 13.51
N PRO A 556 -22.22 -23.18 14.28
CA PRO A 556 -22.78 -24.49 14.04
C PRO A 556 -23.56 -24.58 12.71
N THR A 557 -23.82 -23.44 12.05
CA THR A 557 -24.50 -23.42 10.75
C THR A 557 -23.52 -23.56 9.58
N ARG A 558 -22.20 -23.59 9.84
CA ARG A 558 -21.16 -23.81 8.82
C ARG A 558 -20.75 -25.28 8.63
N SER A 559 -21.36 -26.22 9.34
CA SER A 559 -21.05 -27.64 9.21
C SER A 559 -22.13 -28.43 8.42
N SER A 560 -22.85 -27.78 7.51
CA SER A 560 -23.74 -28.46 6.57
C SER A 560 -23.50 -28.01 5.14
#